data_58fe69699dc236d2fae0850a232aea66
#
_entry.id   58fe69699dc236d2fae0850a232aea66
#
_cell.length_a   1.000
_cell.length_b   1.000
_cell.length_c   1.000
_cell.angle_alpha   90.00
_cell.angle_beta   90.00
_cell.angle_gamma   90.00
#
_symmetry.space_group_name_H-M   'P 1'
#
loop_
_entity.id
_entity.type
_entity.pdbx_description
1 polymer ?
#
loop_
_entity_poly.entity_id
_entity_poly.type
_entity_poly.pdbx_seq_one_letter_code
_entity_poly.pdbx_strand_id
1 'polypeptide(L)'
;MIKKDQIYHMDCLKGMKQMADRSVDAIIADLPYGVLNNRNTSAGWDKQLPLEKLWEEYLRISKPESPIILFGQGMFTARLVLSQPKIWRYNLVWHKDRVTGHLNANRMPLRQHEDIIVFYRKQPVYHPQMKPCPAEQRNHGRSKTRGFTNRCYGQMNLTPIRIADDKYP
;
A
#
# COMPACT_ATOMS: atom_id res chain seq x y z
N MET A 1 27.81 7.38 5.00
CA MET A 1 26.92 7.85 3.91
C MET A 1 26.37 6.60 3.21
N ILE A 2 25.06 6.49 3.05
CA ILE A 2 24.40 5.38 2.35
C ILE A 2 24.71 5.48 0.84
N LYS A 3 25.15 4.38 0.24
CA LYS A 3 25.42 4.27 -1.21
C LYS A 3 24.27 3.53 -1.88
N LYS A 4 24.07 3.81 -3.18
CA LYS A 4 23.09 3.08 -4.00
C LYS A 4 23.54 1.62 -4.22
N ASP A 5 22.57 0.77 -4.53
CA ASP A 5 22.78 -0.64 -4.93
C ASP A 5 23.54 -1.48 -3.87
N GLN A 6 23.30 -1.16 -2.59
CA GLN A 6 23.89 -1.89 -1.47
C GLN A 6 22.84 -2.26 -0.43
N ILE A 7 23.08 -3.39 0.24
CA ILE A 7 22.28 -3.87 1.37
C ILE A 7 23.00 -3.48 2.66
N TYR A 8 22.24 -2.89 3.60
CA TYR A 8 22.75 -2.45 4.90
C TYR A 8 22.05 -3.19 6.03
N HIS A 9 22.81 -3.87 6.88
CA HIS A 9 22.30 -4.46 8.11
C HIS A 9 22.46 -3.48 9.25
N MET A 10 21.45 -2.62 9.45
CA MET A 10 21.44 -1.58 10.49
C MET A 10 20.02 -1.17 10.86
N ASP A 11 19.90 -0.44 11.96
CA ASP A 11 18.66 0.24 12.32
C ASP A 11 18.25 1.23 11.21
N CYS A 12 17.01 1.09 10.73
CA CYS A 12 16.53 1.87 9.58
C CYS A 12 16.46 3.38 9.88
N LEU A 13 16.11 3.79 11.11
CA LEU A 13 16.06 5.21 11.47
C LEU A 13 17.48 5.82 11.45
N LYS A 14 18.49 5.07 11.92
CA LYS A 14 19.89 5.52 11.82
C LYS A 14 20.38 5.54 10.38
N GLY A 15 19.95 4.59 9.56
CA GLY A 15 20.28 4.55 8.14
C GLY A 15 19.66 5.74 7.39
N MET A 16 18.39 5.99 7.58
CA MET A 16 17.69 7.09 6.92
C MET A 16 18.26 8.47 7.25
N LYS A 17 18.74 8.70 8.46
CA LYS A 17 19.45 9.95 8.84
C LYS A 17 20.70 10.24 8.01
N GLN A 18 21.29 9.22 7.38
CA GLN A 18 22.46 9.38 6.51
C GLN A 18 22.07 9.65 5.05
N MET A 19 20.78 9.63 4.72
CA MET A 19 20.25 9.88 3.39
C MET A 19 19.87 11.35 3.21
N ALA A 20 20.10 11.88 2.02
CA ALA A 20 19.71 13.24 1.69
C ALA A 20 18.17 13.36 1.60
N ASP A 21 17.68 14.57 1.83
CA ASP A 21 16.27 14.90 1.64
C ASP A 21 15.87 14.68 0.18
N ARG A 22 14.64 14.20 -0.04
CA ARG A 22 14.06 13.98 -1.37
C ARG A 22 14.95 13.19 -2.33
N SER A 23 15.68 12.22 -1.79
CA SER A 23 16.61 11.38 -2.58
C SER A 23 16.02 10.03 -3.02
N VAL A 24 14.82 9.68 -2.53
CA VAL A 24 14.20 8.37 -2.72
C VAL A 24 12.96 8.50 -3.59
N ASP A 25 12.86 7.64 -4.62
CA ASP A 25 11.76 7.62 -5.58
C ASP A 25 10.59 6.72 -5.15
N ALA A 26 10.83 5.75 -4.29
CA ALA A 26 9.80 4.91 -3.67
C ALA A 26 10.32 4.31 -2.37
N ILE A 27 9.41 4.06 -1.43
CA ILE A 27 9.70 3.30 -0.20
C ILE A 27 8.80 2.06 -0.21
N ILE A 28 9.39 0.89 -0.03
CA ILE A 28 8.68 -0.36 0.17
C ILE A 28 9.23 -0.99 1.45
N ALA A 29 8.40 -1.19 2.46
CA ALA A 29 8.85 -1.69 3.75
C ALA A 29 7.86 -2.66 4.37
N ASP A 30 8.40 -3.80 4.84
CA ASP A 30 7.72 -4.75 5.71
C ASP A 30 8.21 -4.51 7.14
N LEU A 31 7.37 -3.86 7.93
CA LEU A 31 7.70 -3.41 9.29
C LEU A 31 7.41 -4.53 10.30
N PRO A 32 8.09 -4.58 11.45
CA PRO A 32 7.71 -5.50 12.51
C PRO A 32 6.33 -5.15 13.08
N TYR A 33 5.41 -6.12 13.08
CA TYR A 33 4.01 -5.91 13.48
C TYR A 33 3.80 -5.91 15.00
N GLY A 34 4.78 -6.45 15.76
CA GLY A 34 4.73 -6.57 17.23
C GLY A 34 3.78 -7.66 17.72
N VAL A 35 3.45 -8.65 16.89
CA VAL A 35 2.51 -9.73 17.21
C VAL A 35 3.18 -10.97 17.76
N LEU A 36 4.47 -11.18 17.48
CA LEU A 36 5.23 -12.36 17.89
C LEU A 36 5.94 -12.17 19.24
N ASN A 37 6.05 -10.95 19.73
CA ASN A 37 6.90 -10.56 20.85
C ASN A 37 6.34 -10.89 22.23
N ASN A 38 5.04 -11.21 22.35
CA ASN A 38 4.36 -11.30 23.65
C ASN A 38 4.61 -12.61 24.43
N ARG A 39 5.18 -13.64 23.81
CA ARG A 39 5.33 -14.96 24.43
C ARG A 39 6.59 -15.73 24.07
N ASN A 40 7.44 -15.19 23.20
CA ASN A 40 8.60 -15.94 22.70
C ASN A 40 9.83 -15.05 22.65
N THR A 41 10.83 -15.36 23.45
CA THR A 41 12.10 -14.64 23.54
C THR A 41 12.90 -14.66 22.23
N SER A 42 12.67 -15.64 21.36
CA SER A 42 13.33 -15.74 20.06
C SER A 42 12.84 -14.70 19.04
N ALA A 43 11.67 -14.08 19.25
CA ALA A 43 11.10 -13.04 18.39
C ALA A 43 11.30 -11.61 18.94
N GLY A 44 12.36 -11.39 19.71
CA GLY A 44 12.68 -10.07 20.28
C GLY A 44 12.88 -8.95 19.25
N TRP A 45 13.07 -9.31 17.98
CA TRP A 45 13.16 -8.39 16.84
C TRP A 45 11.78 -7.81 16.41
N ASP A 46 10.67 -8.51 16.70
CA ASP A 46 9.32 -8.07 16.32
C ASP A 46 8.78 -6.99 17.26
N LYS A 47 9.48 -5.88 17.35
CA LYS A 47 9.07 -4.69 18.10
C LYS A 47 8.62 -3.62 17.14
N GLN A 48 7.40 -3.14 17.35
CA GLN A 48 6.88 -2.02 16.54
C GLN A 48 7.80 -0.81 16.62
N LEU A 49 8.07 -0.22 15.47
CA LEU A 49 8.83 1.03 15.38
C LEU A 49 7.97 2.22 15.82
N PRO A 50 8.57 3.29 16.36
CA PRO A 50 7.86 4.54 16.65
C PRO A 50 7.42 5.20 15.33
N LEU A 51 6.13 5.06 15.00
CA LEU A 51 5.58 5.48 13.71
C LEU A 51 5.81 6.98 13.43
N GLU A 52 5.74 7.83 14.43
CA GLU A 52 5.98 9.27 14.29
C GLU A 52 7.38 9.54 13.71
N LYS A 53 8.42 8.98 14.34
CA LYS A 53 9.82 9.13 13.88
C LYS A 53 10.04 8.47 12.52
N LEU A 54 9.35 7.36 12.25
CA LEU A 54 9.43 6.68 10.98
C LEU A 54 8.86 7.56 9.87
N TRP A 55 7.69 8.17 10.09
CA TRP A 55 7.06 9.06 9.13
C TRP A 55 7.85 10.35 8.90
N GLU A 56 8.46 10.92 9.94
CA GLU A 56 9.37 12.08 9.80
C GLU A 56 10.46 11.77 8.77
N GLU A 57 11.14 10.64 8.93
CA GLU A 57 12.21 10.23 8.02
C GLU A 57 11.69 9.83 6.63
N TYR A 58 10.61 9.06 6.54
CA TYR A 58 10.01 8.69 5.25
C TYR A 58 9.61 9.91 4.44
N LEU A 59 8.98 10.89 5.06
CA LEU A 59 8.55 12.12 4.39
C LEU A 59 9.71 13.03 4.03
N ARG A 60 10.80 13.01 4.81
CA ARG A 60 12.01 13.77 4.55
C ARG A 60 12.77 13.22 3.35
N ILE A 61 13.06 11.90 3.34
CA ILE A 61 13.90 11.30 2.31
C ILE A 61 13.16 11.06 0.98
N SER A 62 11.82 10.89 0.99
CA SER A 62 11.05 10.64 -0.23
C SER A 62 10.75 11.93 -0.99
N LYS A 63 10.73 11.85 -2.32
CA LYS A 63 10.23 12.93 -3.18
C LYS A 63 8.74 13.13 -2.99
N PRO A 64 8.14 14.30 -3.31
CA PRO A 64 6.70 14.52 -3.15
C PRO A 64 5.82 13.51 -3.89
N GLU A 65 6.24 13.03 -5.03
CA GLU A 65 5.58 12.06 -5.90
C GLU A 65 5.91 10.60 -5.57
N SER A 66 6.79 10.35 -4.60
CA SER A 66 7.20 9.00 -4.23
C SER A 66 6.08 8.26 -3.50
N PRO A 67 5.72 7.05 -3.93
CA PRO A 67 4.84 6.20 -3.16
C PRO A 67 5.59 5.61 -1.95
N ILE A 68 4.89 5.50 -0.83
CA ILE A 68 5.32 4.77 0.36
C ILE A 68 4.39 3.59 0.51
N ILE A 69 4.93 2.39 0.42
CA ILE A 69 4.20 1.13 0.37
C ILE A 69 4.60 0.31 1.59
N LEU A 70 3.62 0.04 2.45
CA LEU A 70 3.85 -0.68 3.70
C LEU A 70 3.00 -1.95 3.74
N PHE A 71 3.58 -3.03 4.26
CA PHE A 71 2.85 -4.26 4.53
C PHE A 71 2.20 -4.19 5.90
N GLY A 72 1.02 -4.79 6.03
CA GLY A 72 0.29 -4.80 7.29
C GLY A 72 -0.75 -5.90 7.36
N GLN A 73 -1.21 -6.17 8.58
CA GLN A 73 -2.29 -7.13 8.82
C GLN A 73 -3.09 -6.72 10.05
N GLY A 74 -4.42 -6.79 9.93
CA GLY A 74 -5.35 -6.58 11.04
C GLY A 74 -5.18 -5.20 11.71
N MET A 75 -5.01 -5.19 13.04
CA MET A 75 -4.86 -3.95 13.80
C MET A 75 -3.62 -3.14 13.44
N PHE A 76 -2.56 -3.78 12.93
CA PHE A 76 -1.38 -3.06 12.48
C PHE A 76 -1.67 -2.25 11.21
N THR A 77 -2.43 -2.82 10.25
CA THR A 77 -2.94 -2.07 9.10
C THR A 77 -3.72 -0.82 9.54
N ALA A 78 -4.66 -0.98 10.48
CA ALA A 78 -5.45 0.15 10.99
C ALA A 78 -4.57 1.24 11.61
N ARG A 79 -3.55 0.87 12.40
CA ARG A 79 -2.59 1.81 13.00
C ARG A 79 -1.79 2.56 11.95
N LEU A 80 -1.33 1.87 10.89
CA LEU A 80 -0.61 2.51 9.79
C LEU A 80 -1.49 3.54 9.08
N VAL A 81 -2.73 3.19 8.74
CA VAL A 81 -3.68 4.11 8.10
C VAL A 81 -3.96 5.32 8.98
N LEU A 82 -4.26 5.09 10.28
CA LEU A 82 -4.57 6.16 11.22
C LEU A 82 -3.36 7.04 11.54
N SER A 83 -2.14 6.53 11.39
CA SER A 83 -0.93 7.33 11.62
C SER A 83 -0.71 8.41 10.56
N GLN A 84 -1.23 8.23 9.33
CA GLN A 84 -1.11 9.18 8.22
C GLN A 84 -2.36 9.21 7.30
N PRO A 85 -3.54 9.55 7.84
CA PRO A 85 -4.80 9.45 7.09
C PRO A 85 -4.87 10.43 5.92
N LYS A 86 -4.14 11.56 5.98
CA LYS A 86 -4.15 12.58 4.92
C LYS A 86 -3.46 12.14 3.64
N ILE A 87 -2.48 11.26 3.74
CA ILE A 87 -1.69 10.77 2.61
C ILE A 87 -1.94 9.30 2.28
N TRP A 88 -2.72 8.59 3.10
CA TRP A 88 -3.24 7.27 2.76
C TRP A 88 -4.15 7.36 1.53
N ARG A 89 -4.04 6.37 0.62
CA ARG A 89 -4.79 6.37 -0.63
C ARG A 89 -5.68 5.15 -0.79
N TYR A 90 -5.09 3.97 -0.72
CA TYR A 90 -5.80 2.70 -0.86
C TYR A 90 -4.97 1.54 -0.32
N ASN A 91 -5.62 0.40 -0.17
CA ASN A 91 -4.96 -0.86 0.12
C ASN A 91 -5.10 -1.78 -1.09
N LEU A 92 -4.06 -2.57 -1.34
CA LEU A 92 -4.09 -3.75 -2.18
C LEU A 92 -4.10 -4.98 -1.29
N VAL A 93 -4.60 -6.08 -1.80
CA VAL A 93 -4.60 -7.37 -1.11
C VAL A 93 -3.54 -8.26 -1.72
N TRP A 94 -2.57 -8.66 -0.91
CA TRP A 94 -1.63 -9.69 -1.29
C TRP A 94 -2.20 -11.05 -0.89
N HIS A 95 -2.71 -11.79 -1.86
CA HIS A 95 -3.16 -13.15 -1.67
C HIS A 95 -1.95 -14.09 -1.66
N LYS A 96 -1.78 -14.83 -0.54
CA LYS A 96 -0.65 -15.74 -0.35
C LYS A 96 -0.98 -17.14 -0.87
N ASP A 97 0.02 -17.84 -1.41
CA ASP A 97 -0.12 -19.22 -1.85
C ASP A 97 -0.37 -20.18 -0.66
N ARG A 98 0.13 -19.82 0.52
CA ARG A 98 -0.02 -20.62 1.74
C ARG A 98 -0.76 -19.83 2.81
N VAL A 99 -1.68 -20.52 3.47
CA VAL A 99 -2.37 -19.99 4.63
C VAL A 99 -1.45 -19.92 5.86
N THR A 100 -1.71 -19.00 6.75
CA THR A 100 -0.99 -18.85 8.03
C THR A 100 -1.93 -18.95 9.22
N GLY A 101 -1.38 -19.22 10.40
CA GLY A 101 -2.17 -19.29 11.63
C GLY A 101 -2.69 -20.67 11.97
N HIS A 102 -2.02 -21.75 11.53
CA HIS A 102 -2.43 -23.15 11.73
C HIS A 102 -2.78 -23.51 13.18
N LEU A 103 -2.07 -22.94 14.17
CA LEU A 103 -2.36 -23.18 15.60
C LEU A 103 -3.76 -22.71 16.03
N ASN A 104 -4.40 -21.88 15.23
CA ASN A 104 -5.74 -21.36 15.49
C ASN A 104 -6.80 -21.97 14.57
N ALA A 105 -6.49 -23.00 13.80
CA ALA A 105 -7.39 -23.60 12.80
C ALA A 105 -8.75 -24.05 13.38
N ASN A 106 -8.76 -24.49 14.65
CA ASN A 106 -9.98 -24.90 15.36
C ASN A 106 -10.73 -23.75 16.05
N ARG A 107 -10.24 -22.52 15.94
CA ARG A 107 -10.81 -21.35 16.65
C ARG A 107 -11.24 -20.23 15.71
N MET A 108 -10.62 -20.13 14.53
CA MET A 108 -10.88 -19.07 13.56
C MET A 108 -10.41 -19.49 12.17
N PRO A 109 -10.97 -18.90 11.10
CA PRO A 109 -10.47 -19.12 9.74
C PRO A 109 -8.98 -18.79 9.61
N LEU A 110 -8.28 -19.59 8.82
CA LEU A 110 -6.87 -19.34 8.51
C LEU A 110 -6.73 -18.09 7.61
N ARG A 111 -5.62 -17.41 7.77
CA ARG A 111 -5.34 -16.19 7.01
C ARG A 111 -4.58 -16.52 5.74
N GLN A 112 -5.04 -15.94 4.63
CA GLN A 112 -4.43 -16.14 3.31
C GLN A 112 -4.10 -14.83 2.60
N HIS A 113 -4.21 -13.69 3.29
CA HIS A 113 -3.87 -12.40 2.70
C HIS A 113 -3.15 -11.50 3.69
N GLU A 114 -2.45 -10.53 3.12
CA GLU A 114 -1.93 -9.36 3.82
C GLU A 114 -2.32 -8.09 3.07
N ASP A 115 -2.37 -6.98 3.76
CA ASP A 115 -2.62 -5.67 3.17
C ASP A 115 -1.30 -5.07 2.66
N ILE A 116 -1.34 -4.49 1.47
CA ILE A 116 -0.30 -3.61 0.96
C ILE A 116 -0.88 -2.21 0.95
N ILE A 117 -0.42 -1.37 1.86
CA ILE A 117 -1.00 -0.07 2.14
C ILE A 117 -0.20 1.00 1.40
N VAL A 118 -0.88 1.78 0.56
CA VAL A 118 -0.26 2.76 -0.33
C VAL A 118 -0.52 4.17 0.18
N PHE A 119 0.56 4.91 0.37
CA PHE A 119 0.56 6.31 0.77
C PHE A 119 1.33 7.14 -0.24
N TYR A 120 0.86 8.36 -0.52
CA TYR A 120 1.63 9.37 -1.26
C TYR A 120 1.07 10.77 -1.02
N ARG A 121 1.96 11.77 -1.14
CA ARG A 121 1.59 13.20 -1.02
C ARG A 121 1.00 13.73 -2.32
N LYS A 122 1.70 13.51 -3.44
CA LYS A 122 1.27 13.82 -4.79
C LYS A 122 1.20 12.54 -5.61
N GLN A 123 0.34 12.54 -6.62
CA GLN A 123 0.16 11.38 -7.49
C GLN A 123 1.49 10.91 -8.08
N PRO A 124 1.92 9.67 -7.81
CA PRO A 124 3.09 9.09 -8.45
C PRO A 124 2.83 8.75 -9.91
N VAL A 125 3.91 8.53 -10.66
CA VAL A 125 3.80 7.96 -12.00
C VAL A 125 3.17 6.57 -11.91
N TYR A 126 2.13 6.33 -12.68
CA TYR A 126 1.42 5.06 -12.72
C TYR A 126 1.32 4.56 -14.16
N HIS A 127 1.79 3.34 -14.39
CA HIS A 127 1.70 2.65 -15.67
C HIS A 127 0.76 1.44 -15.54
N PRO A 128 -0.53 1.59 -15.89
CA PRO A 128 -1.49 0.48 -15.76
C PRO A 128 -1.08 -0.70 -16.65
N GLN A 129 -1.05 -1.90 -16.05
CA GLN A 129 -0.82 -3.13 -16.78
C GLN A 129 -2.16 -3.65 -17.30
N MET A 130 -2.50 -3.28 -18.53
CA MET A 130 -3.77 -3.62 -19.15
C MET A 130 -3.85 -5.13 -19.49
N LYS A 131 -4.98 -5.75 -19.13
CA LYS A 131 -5.29 -7.14 -19.49
C LYS A 131 -6.38 -7.17 -20.58
N PRO A 132 -6.37 -8.14 -21.49
CA PRO A 132 -7.47 -8.34 -22.44
C PRO A 132 -8.79 -8.56 -21.70
N CYS A 133 -9.82 -7.82 -22.07
CA CYS A 133 -11.15 -7.99 -21.50
C CYS A 133 -11.86 -9.17 -22.20
N PRO A 134 -12.32 -10.21 -21.47
CA PRO A 134 -13.15 -11.26 -22.03
C PRO A 134 -14.38 -10.69 -22.74
N ALA A 135 -14.77 -11.30 -23.89
CA ALA A 135 -15.86 -10.79 -24.73
C ALA A 135 -17.19 -10.58 -23.95
N GLU A 136 -17.44 -11.47 -22.98
CA GLU A 136 -18.64 -11.43 -22.13
C GLU A 136 -18.67 -10.25 -21.16
N GLN A 137 -17.50 -9.70 -20.81
CA GLN A 137 -17.33 -8.57 -19.90
C GLN A 137 -17.15 -7.23 -20.64
N ARG A 138 -17.13 -7.26 -21.98
CA ARG A 138 -17.01 -6.05 -22.77
C ARG A 138 -18.31 -5.24 -22.66
N ASN A 139 -18.23 -4.12 -21.94
CA ASN A 139 -19.30 -3.13 -22.00
C ASN A 139 -19.36 -2.60 -23.44
N HIS A 140 -20.25 -3.14 -24.25
CA HIS A 140 -20.58 -2.58 -25.54
C HIS A 140 -21.11 -1.16 -25.33
N GLY A 141 -20.22 -0.18 -25.39
CA GLY A 141 -20.38 1.21 -25.03
C GLY A 141 -21.58 1.92 -25.63
N ARG A 142 -22.76 1.56 -25.18
CA ARG A 142 -24.01 2.31 -25.39
C ARG A 142 -24.34 3.21 -24.18
N SER A 143 -23.35 3.68 -23.46
CA SER A 143 -23.62 4.83 -22.62
C SER A 143 -23.58 6.08 -23.50
N LYS A 144 -24.70 6.40 -24.13
CA LYS A 144 -24.97 7.79 -24.47
C LYS A 144 -24.91 8.53 -23.14
N THR A 145 -23.86 9.28 -22.95
CA THR A 145 -23.60 10.08 -21.77
C THR A 145 -24.70 11.14 -21.60
N ARG A 146 -25.83 10.72 -21.08
CA ARG A 146 -26.71 11.64 -20.39
C ARG A 146 -26.14 11.79 -19.00
N GLY A 147 -25.70 12.99 -18.68
CA GLY A 147 -25.34 13.31 -17.31
C GLY A 147 -26.46 12.82 -16.40
N PHE A 148 -26.17 12.00 -15.42
CA PHE A 148 -27.13 11.62 -14.42
C PHE A 148 -26.78 12.28 -13.10
N THR A 149 -27.80 12.70 -12.38
CA THR A 149 -27.65 13.26 -11.04
C THR A 149 -27.77 12.13 -10.05
N ASN A 150 -26.69 11.88 -9.32
CA ASN A 150 -26.69 10.94 -8.23
C ASN A 150 -26.92 11.70 -6.91
N ARG A 151 -27.83 11.20 -6.06
CA ARG A 151 -28.11 11.84 -4.76
C ARG A 151 -26.89 11.95 -3.85
N CYS A 152 -25.92 11.06 -4.00
CA CYS A 152 -24.70 11.04 -3.18
C CYS A 152 -23.57 11.90 -3.77
N TYR A 153 -23.47 11.99 -5.10
CA TYR A 153 -22.31 12.62 -5.77
C TYR A 153 -22.68 13.86 -6.59
N GLY A 154 -23.96 14.26 -6.58
CA GLY A 154 -24.43 15.42 -7.35
C GLY A 154 -24.42 15.17 -8.86
N GLN A 155 -24.26 16.25 -9.61
CA GLN A 155 -24.23 16.19 -11.08
C GLN A 155 -22.85 15.74 -11.54
N MET A 156 -22.76 14.57 -12.15
CA MET A 156 -21.51 14.05 -12.70
C MET A 156 -21.46 14.34 -14.21
N ASN A 157 -20.50 15.14 -14.62
CA ASN A 157 -20.12 15.27 -16.03
C ASN A 157 -19.24 14.07 -16.38
N LEU A 158 -19.87 13.04 -16.93
CA LEU A 158 -19.13 11.89 -17.42
C LEU A 158 -18.45 12.27 -18.74
N THR A 159 -17.17 12.52 -18.69
CA THR A 159 -16.35 12.53 -19.91
C THR A 159 -16.43 11.13 -20.51
N PRO A 160 -16.75 10.97 -21.81
CA PRO A 160 -16.75 9.64 -22.43
C PRO A 160 -15.36 9.04 -22.27
N ILE A 161 -15.24 8.03 -21.42
CA ILE A 161 -14.02 7.22 -21.38
C ILE A 161 -14.02 6.46 -22.70
N ARG A 162 -13.11 6.83 -23.62
CA ARG A 162 -12.76 5.96 -24.74
C ARG A 162 -12.11 4.73 -24.13
N ILE A 163 -12.94 3.72 -23.88
CA ILE A 163 -12.42 2.39 -23.60
C ILE A 163 -11.78 1.98 -24.91
N ALA A 164 -10.46 1.93 -24.94
CA ALA A 164 -9.76 1.27 -26.04
C ALA A 164 -10.29 -0.16 -26.05
N ASP A 165 -10.93 -0.52 -27.15
CA ASP A 165 -11.57 -1.80 -27.33
C ASP A 165 -10.64 -2.89 -26.84
N ASP A 166 -11.08 -3.70 -25.89
CA ASP A 166 -10.45 -4.93 -25.41
C ASP A 166 -9.55 -4.91 -24.16
N LYS A 167 -9.41 -3.81 -23.42
CA LYS A 167 -8.52 -3.77 -22.24
C LYS A 167 -9.15 -3.08 -21.04
N TYR A 168 -8.88 -3.59 -19.84
CA TYR A 168 -9.18 -2.93 -18.56
C TYR A 168 -7.92 -2.90 -17.68
N PRO A 169 -7.75 -1.91 -16.79
CA PRO A 169 -6.60 -1.82 -15.90
C PRO A 169 -6.52 -2.96 -14.87
#